data_4b3c6bda48491918d4304e07074ba90b
#
_entry.id   4b3c6bda48491918d4304e07074ba90b
#
_cell.length_a   1.000
_cell.length_b   1.000
_cell.length_c   1.000
_cell.angle_alpha   90.00
_cell.angle_beta   90.00
_cell.angle_gamma   90.00
#
_symmetry.space_group_name_H-M   'P 1'
#
loop_
_entity.id
_entity.type
_entity.pdbx_description
1 polymer ?
#
loop_
_entity_poly.entity_id
_entity_poly.type
_entity_poly.pdbx_seq_one_letter_code
_entity_poly.pdbx_strand_id
1 'polypeptide(L)'
;FTTVIALTPKREEIYSALGTLYQHTPLEWLNVTDDFWKERFGKITTDIRENQEAGEKYRDMQVRFILDNFNCLSFREDGSFLTNWQGAPSHSLSRLWGIDITPDVVSVMYAVPEVGKSAMFYLAERNRPRYSLYSDHSMFYYISLLVIAGKYLELTGDEKFFRDHPELVAAIDEIYDGMMKHKHKEKALISSRYASDLIVFRKYDYGANVQCYYALKSYRRILKLLERDATDVDRFMEQMKADMKELMEGSGPFGRQITGGNNLGENEERFYIQDDLNYYGGEDTATVMAPLYGLYEFDYEPYVNLHRYARSMYITNYDPEFQTMRELHFGMNPSATGCTLKLGGSLTRQEMLDNLNLLYERLDETGSLFWWPRATNKKRCLTRCSQGQGAWIQQSIEQWFGLRMDGTQKTLVIKPQGLLSGYKLQKTHLGAYVFDIEYREEKGKTVINIKNYNE
;
A
#
# COMPACT_ATOMS: atom_id res chain seq x y z
N PHE A 1 -1.79 -5.23 -38.64
CA PHE A 1 -2.66 -4.07 -38.41
C PHE A 1 -2.26 -3.45 -37.05
N THR A 2 -2.00 -2.14 -37.09
CA THR A 2 -1.75 -1.37 -35.84
C THR A 2 -2.98 -0.52 -35.60
N THR A 3 -3.59 -0.66 -34.42
CA THR A 3 -4.69 0.20 -33.99
C THR A 3 -4.14 1.17 -32.92
N VAL A 4 -4.30 2.45 -33.17
CA VAL A 4 -3.97 3.50 -32.23
C VAL A 4 -5.26 3.99 -31.57
N ILE A 5 -5.31 3.96 -30.24
CA ILE A 5 -6.46 4.42 -29.47
C ILE A 5 -5.98 5.56 -28.59
N ALA A 6 -6.55 6.75 -28.79
CA ALA A 6 -6.34 7.90 -27.91
C ALA A 6 -7.61 8.12 -27.09
N LEU A 7 -7.47 8.14 -25.78
CA LEU A 7 -8.54 8.44 -24.83
C LEU A 7 -8.18 9.73 -24.10
N THR A 8 -8.97 10.77 -24.29
CA THR A 8 -8.77 12.04 -23.58
C THR A 8 -10.09 12.53 -23.01
N PRO A 9 -10.08 13.27 -21.90
CA PRO A 9 -11.29 13.81 -21.27
C PRO A 9 -11.96 14.93 -22.09
N LYS A 10 -11.22 15.53 -23.03
CA LYS A 10 -11.71 16.60 -23.88
C LYS A 10 -11.48 16.26 -25.34
N ARG A 11 -12.48 16.54 -26.16
CA ARG A 11 -12.45 16.23 -27.60
C ARG A 11 -11.30 16.95 -28.33
N GLU A 12 -10.97 18.14 -27.95
CA GLU A 12 -9.88 18.95 -28.55
C GLU A 12 -8.49 18.37 -28.27
N GLU A 13 -8.34 17.64 -27.17
CA GLU A 13 -7.08 17.00 -26.81
C GLU A 13 -6.78 15.73 -27.62
N ILE A 14 -7.81 15.15 -28.30
CA ILE A 14 -7.65 13.93 -29.09
C ILE A 14 -6.64 14.14 -30.24
N TYR A 15 -6.71 15.28 -30.91
CA TYR A 15 -5.81 15.56 -32.04
C TYR A 15 -4.37 15.79 -31.59
N SER A 16 -4.16 16.41 -30.43
CA SER A 16 -2.83 16.56 -29.84
C SER A 16 -2.26 15.20 -29.46
N ALA A 17 -3.02 14.37 -28.74
CA ALA A 17 -2.60 13.03 -28.36
C ALA A 17 -2.30 12.14 -29.59
N LEU A 18 -3.12 12.20 -30.62
CA LEU A 18 -2.85 11.47 -31.88
C LEU A 18 -1.61 12.03 -32.56
N GLY A 19 -1.42 13.37 -32.58
CA GLY A 19 -0.23 14.01 -33.12
C GLY A 19 1.06 13.49 -32.47
N THR A 20 1.07 13.42 -31.14
CA THR A 20 2.20 12.86 -30.38
C THR A 20 2.43 11.38 -30.71
N LEU A 21 1.36 10.58 -30.73
CA LEU A 21 1.46 9.15 -31.07
C LEU A 21 2.00 8.90 -32.48
N TYR A 22 1.68 9.76 -33.44
CA TYR A 22 2.15 9.64 -34.84
C TYR A 22 3.57 10.21 -35.05
N GLN A 23 4.18 10.86 -34.08
CA GLN A 23 5.59 11.29 -34.19
C GLN A 23 6.56 10.11 -34.25
N HIS A 24 6.16 8.96 -33.74
CA HIS A 24 6.95 7.74 -33.72
C HIS A 24 6.14 6.57 -34.28
N THR A 25 6.84 5.62 -34.85
CA THR A 25 6.26 4.34 -35.21
C THR A 25 5.90 3.52 -33.95
N PRO A 26 4.98 2.56 -34.02
CA PRO A 26 4.69 1.67 -32.89
C PRO A 26 5.92 0.92 -32.35
N LEU A 27 6.87 0.59 -33.24
CA LEU A 27 8.11 -0.08 -32.84
C LEU A 27 9.04 0.87 -32.08
N GLU A 28 9.13 2.14 -32.48
CA GLU A 28 9.90 3.14 -31.74
C GLU A 28 9.32 3.37 -30.35
N TRP A 29 7.99 3.49 -30.22
CA TRP A 29 7.34 3.57 -28.91
C TRP A 29 7.59 2.34 -28.05
N LEU A 30 7.52 1.15 -28.65
CA LEU A 30 7.82 -0.09 -27.95
C LEU A 30 9.27 -0.10 -27.43
N ASN A 31 10.22 0.30 -28.26
CA ASN A 31 11.63 0.37 -27.88
C ASN A 31 11.87 1.38 -26.75
N VAL A 32 11.30 2.58 -26.83
CA VAL A 32 11.39 3.58 -25.76
C VAL A 32 10.86 3.04 -24.43
N THR A 33 9.71 2.37 -24.46
CA THR A 33 9.10 1.77 -23.28
C THR A 33 9.96 0.62 -22.74
N ASP A 34 10.46 -0.24 -23.60
CA ASP A 34 11.30 -1.37 -23.26
C ASP A 34 12.64 -0.90 -22.65
N ASP A 35 13.28 0.11 -23.26
CA ASP A 35 14.50 0.70 -22.73
C ASP A 35 14.30 1.34 -21.36
N PHE A 36 13.20 2.08 -21.17
CA PHE A 36 12.84 2.68 -19.87
C PHE A 36 12.73 1.63 -18.76
N TRP A 37 12.03 0.52 -19.02
CA TRP A 37 11.87 -0.53 -18.04
C TRP A 37 13.11 -1.40 -17.87
N LYS A 38 13.87 -1.63 -18.95
CA LYS A 38 15.16 -2.33 -18.88
C LYS A 38 16.19 -1.56 -18.05
N GLU A 39 16.21 -0.25 -18.15
CA GLU A 39 17.09 0.59 -17.31
C GLU A 39 16.77 0.37 -15.83
N ARG A 40 15.48 0.32 -15.47
CA ARG A 40 15.02 0.16 -14.07
C ARG A 40 15.12 -1.27 -13.56
N PHE A 41 14.72 -2.23 -14.33
CA PHE A 41 14.54 -3.60 -13.86
C PHE A 41 15.48 -4.64 -14.51
N GLY A 42 16.13 -4.32 -15.61
CA GLY A 42 16.91 -5.29 -16.38
C GLY A 42 18.13 -5.85 -15.64
N LYS A 43 18.57 -5.16 -14.58
CA LYS A 43 19.73 -5.56 -13.76
C LYS A 43 19.34 -5.95 -12.33
N ILE A 44 18.06 -5.95 -12.01
CA ILE A 44 17.58 -6.36 -10.69
C ILE A 44 17.76 -7.86 -10.56
N THR A 45 18.42 -8.29 -9.51
CA THR A 45 18.48 -9.69 -9.08
C THR A 45 18.13 -9.80 -7.61
N THR A 46 17.53 -10.92 -7.25
CA THR A 46 17.21 -11.25 -5.86
C THR A 46 17.65 -12.69 -5.60
N ASP A 47 18.64 -12.84 -4.73
CA ASP A 47 19.09 -14.14 -4.25
C ASP A 47 18.65 -14.29 -2.80
N ILE A 48 17.93 -15.37 -2.50
CA ILE A 48 17.60 -15.78 -1.14
C ILE A 48 18.46 -17.00 -0.83
N ARG A 49 19.31 -16.88 0.19
CA ARG A 49 20.36 -17.85 0.50
C ARG A 49 19.85 -19.30 0.65
N GLU A 50 18.67 -19.43 1.24
CA GLU A 50 18.08 -20.74 1.53
C GLU A 50 17.32 -21.34 0.35
N ASN A 51 16.94 -20.53 -0.62
CA ASN A 51 16.14 -20.98 -1.73
C ASN A 51 16.27 -20.02 -2.93
N GLN A 52 17.08 -20.41 -3.90
CA GLN A 52 17.32 -19.63 -5.10
C GLN A 52 16.03 -19.42 -5.92
N GLU A 53 15.20 -20.45 -6.07
CA GLU A 53 13.93 -20.36 -6.80
C GLU A 53 12.98 -19.33 -6.17
N ALA A 54 12.97 -19.22 -4.84
CA ALA A 54 12.19 -18.20 -4.16
C ALA A 54 12.68 -16.77 -4.47
N GLY A 55 13.99 -16.58 -4.63
CA GLY A 55 14.57 -15.32 -5.05
C GLY A 55 14.11 -14.92 -6.46
N GLU A 56 14.11 -15.86 -7.40
CA GLU A 56 13.64 -15.63 -8.77
C GLU A 56 12.14 -15.33 -8.81
N LYS A 57 11.33 -16.11 -8.10
CA LYS A 57 9.87 -15.87 -7.99
C LYS A 57 9.56 -14.50 -7.37
N TYR A 58 10.28 -14.13 -6.30
CA TYR A 58 10.12 -12.83 -5.66
C TYR A 58 10.42 -11.69 -6.64
N ARG A 59 11.58 -11.76 -7.31
CA ARG A 59 11.96 -10.75 -8.30
C ARG A 59 10.93 -10.63 -9.42
N ASP A 60 10.48 -11.75 -9.97
CA ASP A 60 9.48 -11.79 -11.04
C ASP A 60 8.16 -11.12 -10.60
N MET A 61 7.67 -11.48 -9.41
CA MET A 61 6.47 -10.85 -8.84
C MET A 61 6.66 -9.36 -8.58
N GLN A 62 7.79 -8.94 -8.01
CA GLN A 62 8.07 -7.54 -7.73
C GLN A 62 8.00 -6.68 -9.00
N VAL A 63 8.68 -7.12 -10.05
CA VAL A 63 8.69 -6.41 -11.33
C VAL A 63 7.30 -6.36 -11.93
N ARG A 64 6.62 -7.52 -12.03
CA ARG A 64 5.27 -7.61 -12.61
C ARG A 64 4.26 -6.76 -11.87
N PHE A 65 4.28 -6.77 -10.55
CA PHE A 65 3.33 -5.99 -9.75
C PHE A 65 3.56 -4.49 -9.87
N ILE A 66 4.81 -4.04 -9.93
CA ILE A 66 5.10 -2.61 -10.18
C ILE A 66 4.62 -2.20 -11.58
N LEU A 67 4.88 -3.03 -12.60
CA LEU A 67 4.43 -2.77 -13.97
C LEU A 67 2.90 -2.79 -14.08
N ASP A 68 2.25 -3.75 -13.44
CA ASP A 68 0.79 -3.87 -13.45
C ASP A 68 0.13 -2.68 -12.73
N ASN A 69 0.66 -2.30 -11.58
CA ASN A 69 0.18 -1.13 -10.86
C ASN A 69 0.43 0.17 -11.64
N PHE A 70 1.58 0.30 -12.30
CA PHE A 70 1.83 1.44 -13.19
C PHE A 70 0.81 1.49 -14.33
N ASN A 71 0.46 0.35 -14.92
CA ASN A 71 -0.56 0.25 -15.97
C ASN A 71 -1.98 0.59 -15.47
N CYS A 72 -2.22 0.49 -14.15
CA CYS A 72 -3.47 0.94 -13.54
C CYS A 72 -3.54 2.46 -13.38
N LEU A 73 -2.42 3.18 -13.54
CA LEU A 73 -2.35 4.63 -13.46
C LEU A 73 -2.46 5.23 -14.86
N SER A 74 -3.22 6.29 -15.00
CA SER A 74 -3.35 7.01 -16.26
C SER A 74 -2.89 8.45 -16.09
N PHE A 75 -2.15 8.93 -17.09
CA PHE A 75 -1.57 10.28 -17.09
C PHE A 75 -2.01 11.03 -18.34
N ARG A 76 -2.01 12.35 -18.26
CA ARG A 76 -2.12 13.24 -19.43
C ARG A 76 -0.76 13.35 -20.10
N GLU A 77 -0.76 13.95 -21.29
CA GLU A 77 0.44 14.20 -22.09
C GLU A 77 1.50 15.05 -21.32
N ASP A 78 1.06 15.96 -20.50
CA ASP A 78 1.93 16.80 -19.64
C ASP A 78 2.45 16.07 -18.39
N GLY A 79 2.16 14.77 -18.25
CA GLY A 79 2.54 13.96 -17.10
C GLY A 79 1.65 14.14 -15.88
N SER A 80 0.62 14.99 -15.94
CA SER A 80 -0.33 15.13 -14.84
C SER A 80 -1.19 13.87 -14.70
N PHE A 81 -1.48 13.50 -13.44
CA PHE A 81 -2.28 12.31 -13.13
C PHE A 81 -3.73 12.50 -13.60
N LEU A 82 -4.29 11.52 -14.25
CA LEU A 82 -5.66 11.55 -14.73
C LEU A 82 -6.60 10.71 -13.87
N THR A 83 -6.25 9.45 -13.64
CA THR A 83 -7.06 8.52 -12.86
C THR A 83 -6.28 7.25 -12.52
N ASN A 84 -6.86 6.44 -11.64
CA ASN A 84 -6.43 5.10 -11.32
C ASN A 84 -7.51 4.10 -11.80
N TRP A 85 -7.07 2.99 -12.37
CA TRP A 85 -7.92 1.91 -12.84
C TRP A 85 -7.66 0.66 -12.01
N GLN A 86 -8.69 0.18 -11.34
CA GLN A 86 -8.61 -1.11 -10.64
C GLN A 86 -8.77 -2.34 -11.55
N GLY A 87 -8.79 -2.16 -12.84
CA GLY A 87 -9.08 -3.25 -13.76
C GLY A 87 -10.50 -3.80 -13.69
N ALA A 88 -11.39 -3.21 -12.91
CA ALA A 88 -12.79 -3.58 -12.85
C ALA A 88 -13.59 -2.83 -13.93
N PRO A 89 -14.18 -3.53 -14.88
CA PRO A 89 -14.94 -2.87 -15.96
C PRO A 89 -16.21 -2.16 -15.48
N SER A 90 -16.67 -2.44 -14.26
CA SER A 90 -17.85 -1.82 -13.66
C SER A 90 -17.59 -0.52 -12.92
N HIS A 91 -16.33 -0.23 -12.57
CA HIS A 91 -15.98 1.00 -11.90
C HIS A 91 -15.59 2.03 -12.94
N SER A 92 -16.49 2.96 -13.15
CA SER A 92 -16.27 4.03 -14.12
C SER A 92 -15.02 4.82 -13.77
N LEU A 93 -14.34 5.32 -14.79
CA LEU A 93 -13.23 6.27 -14.76
C LEU A 93 -13.40 7.46 -13.78
N SER A 94 -14.57 7.63 -13.23
CA SER A 94 -14.94 8.75 -12.36
C SER A 94 -14.76 8.49 -10.87
N ARG A 95 -14.45 7.25 -10.48
CA ARG A 95 -14.34 6.88 -9.06
C ARG A 95 -12.94 6.43 -8.74
N LEU A 96 -12.26 7.25 -7.97
CA LEU A 96 -11.05 6.87 -7.26
C LEU A 96 -11.45 6.31 -5.91
N TRP A 97 -11.00 5.10 -5.66
CA TRP A 97 -11.06 4.53 -4.33
C TRP A 97 -9.74 4.85 -3.63
N GLY A 98 -9.80 5.55 -2.50
CA GLY A 98 -8.60 6.02 -1.82
C GLY A 98 -7.74 4.89 -1.29
N ILE A 99 -8.36 3.76 -1.01
CA ILE A 99 -7.64 2.58 -0.58
C ILE A 99 -6.81 1.98 -1.71
N ASP A 100 -7.23 2.12 -2.96
CA ASP A 100 -6.54 1.57 -4.11
C ASP A 100 -5.43 2.50 -4.59
N ILE A 101 -5.73 3.79 -4.71
CA ILE A 101 -4.73 4.75 -5.21
C ILE A 101 -3.49 4.79 -4.33
N THR A 102 -3.65 4.67 -3.02
CA THR A 102 -2.52 4.76 -2.10
C THR A 102 -1.51 3.62 -2.31
N PRO A 103 -1.87 2.33 -2.21
CA PRO A 103 -0.91 1.25 -2.44
C PRO A 103 -0.43 1.17 -3.89
N ASP A 104 -1.26 1.52 -4.87
CA ASP A 104 -0.87 1.53 -6.28
C ASP A 104 0.24 2.57 -6.51
N VAL A 105 0.02 3.81 -6.13
CA VAL A 105 1.00 4.88 -6.27
C VAL A 105 2.25 4.60 -5.44
N VAL A 106 2.10 4.16 -4.20
CA VAL A 106 3.23 3.87 -3.31
C VAL A 106 4.11 2.77 -3.89
N SER A 107 3.53 1.69 -4.40
CA SER A 107 4.31 0.59 -4.99
C SER A 107 5.11 1.04 -6.22
N VAL A 108 4.50 1.85 -7.07
CA VAL A 108 5.18 2.39 -8.25
C VAL A 108 6.27 3.38 -7.88
N MET A 109 6.10 4.16 -6.82
CA MET A 109 7.11 5.11 -6.35
C MET A 109 8.44 4.46 -5.95
N TYR A 110 8.47 3.16 -5.63
CA TYR A 110 9.74 2.46 -5.41
C TYR A 110 10.64 2.49 -6.64
N ALA A 111 10.08 2.47 -7.85
CA ALA A 111 10.84 2.48 -9.10
C ALA A 111 10.71 3.80 -9.88
N VAL A 112 9.58 4.48 -9.75
CA VAL A 112 9.25 5.72 -10.48
C VAL A 112 8.65 6.75 -9.50
N PRO A 113 9.47 7.38 -8.66
CA PRO A 113 8.99 8.26 -7.59
C PRO A 113 8.23 9.50 -8.10
N GLU A 114 8.45 9.91 -9.34
CA GLU A 114 7.76 11.05 -9.97
C GLU A 114 6.25 10.88 -10.02
N VAL A 115 5.77 9.65 -10.06
CA VAL A 115 4.33 9.32 -10.00
C VAL A 115 3.69 9.89 -8.74
N GLY A 116 4.42 9.92 -7.63
CA GLY A 116 3.95 10.51 -6.38
C GLY A 116 3.62 12.00 -6.51
N LYS A 117 4.43 12.78 -7.23
CA LYS A 117 4.18 14.21 -7.48
C LYS A 117 2.85 14.42 -8.20
N SER A 118 2.68 13.72 -9.32
CA SER A 118 1.46 13.82 -10.13
C SER A 118 0.22 13.41 -9.35
N ALA A 119 0.30 12.33 -8.57
CA ALA A 119 -0.80 11.86 -7.73
C ALA A 119 -1.16 12.85 -6.61
N MET A 120 -0.17 13.50 -5.99
CA MET A 120 -0.40 14.50 -4.96
C MET A 120 -1.16 15.72 -5.48
N PHE A 121 -0.80 16.27 -6.63
CA PHE A 121 -1.54 17.38 -7.25
C PHE A 121 -2.98 17.00 -7.60
N TYR A 122 -3.16 15.81 -8.15
CA TYR A 122 -4.50 15.31 -8.46
C TYR A 122 -5.37 15.19 -7.21
N LEU A 123 -4.85 14.60 -6.13
CA LEU A 123 -5.57 14.43 -4.87
C LEU A 123 -5.84 15.77 -4.17
N ALA A 124 -4.89 16.71 -4.24
CA ALA A 124 -5.09 18.06 -3.73
C ALA A 124 -6.24 18.79 -4.42
N GLU A 125 -6.42 18.60 -5.72
CA GLU A 125 -7.54 19.16 -6.46
C GLU A 125 -8.87 18.47 -6.13
N ARG A 126 -8.87 17.12 -6.04
CA ARG A 126 -10.07 16.30 -5.88
C ARG A 126 -10.62 16.30 -4.45
N ASN A 127 -9.78 16.35 -3.45
CA ASN A 127 -10.18 16.28 -2.04
C ASN A 127 -10.63 17.62 -1.46
N ARG A 128 -10.84 18.64 -2.28
CA ARG A 128 -11.42 19.90 -1.83
C ARG A 128 -12.88 19.72 -1.39
N PRO A 129 -13.40 20.60 -0.51
CA PRO A 129 -14.75 20.48 0.09
C PRO A 129 -15.91 20.25 -0.90
N ARG A 130 -15.78 20.67 -2.17
CA ARG A 130 -16.78 20.42 -3.23
C ARG A 130 -16.98 18.94 -3.59
N TYR A 131 -16.08 18.06 -3.15
CA TYR A 131 -16.16 16.61 -3.36
C TYR A 131 -16.46 15.86 -2.07
N SER A 132 -17.02 16.52 -1.07
CA SER A 132 -17.31 16.04 0.28
C SER A 132 -18.15 14.77 0.36
N LEU A 133 -18.89 14.43 -0.70
CA LEU A 133 -19.70 13.19 -0.75
C LEU A 133 -18.87 11.91 -0.48
N TYR A 134 -17.56 11.95 -0.72
CA TYR A 134 -16.69 10.82 -0.43
C TYR A 134 -15.91 11.00 0.87
N SER A 135 -15.56 12.21 1.25
CA SER A 135 -14.88 12.47 2.53
C SER A 135 -15.71 12.07 3.74
N ASP A 136 -17.04 12.20 3.65
CA ASP A 136 -17.98 11.79 4.71
C ASP A 136 -18.12 10.26 4.81
N HIS A 137 -17.57 9.50 3.86
CA HIS A 137 -17.78 8.08 3.74
C HIS A 137 -16.55 7.24 3.96
N SER A 138 -15.37 7.71 3.55
CA SER A 138 -14.12 6.95 3.72
C SER A 138 -12.97 7.85 4.14
N MET A 139 -12.51 7.65 5.35
CA MET A 139 -11.31 8.33 5.85
C MET A 139 -10.08 7.95 5.03
N PHE A 140 -9.98 6.71 4.57
CA PHE A 140 -8.88 6.25 3.73
C PHE A 140 -8.70 7.10 2.47
N TYR A 141 -9.80 7.38 1.76
CA TYR A 141 -9.75 8.21 0.58
C TYR A 141 -9.34 9.64 0.92
N TYR A 142 -9.94 10.17 1.97
CA TYR A 142 -9.75 11.56 2.34
C TYR A 142 -8.28 11.89 2.66
N ILE A 143 -7.60 10.99 3.36
CA ILE A 143 -6.21 11.19 3.80
C ILE A 143 -5.15 10.64 2.83
N SER A 144 -5.53 10.11 1.67
CA SER A 144 -4.59 9.52 0.71
C SER A 144 -3.47 10.47 0.31
N LEU A 145 -3.76 11.77 0.18
CA LEU A 145 -2.75 12.80 -0.10
C LEU A 145 -1.66 12.82 0.97
N LEU A 146 -2.04 12.79 2.25
CA LEU A 146 -1.08 12.78 3.36
C LEU A 146 -0.22 11.52 3.36
N VAL A 147 -0.82 10.36 3.09
CA VAL A 147 -0.10 9.07 3.05
C VAL A 147 0.91 9.05 1.91
N ILE A 148 0.50 9.47 0.71
CA ILE A 148 1.38 9.52 -0.47
C ILE A 148 2.49 10.56 -0.26
N ALA A 149 2.19 11.73 0.30
CA ALA A 149 3.19 12.76 0.60
C ALA A 149 4.26 12.26 1.59
N GLY A 150 3.84 11.55 2.63
CA GLY A 150 4.77 10.94 3.59
C GLY A 150 5.67 9.89 2.95
N LYS A 151 5.11 8.99 2.16
CA LYS A 151 5.88 7.96 1.44
C LYS A 151 6.79 8.56 0.38
N TYR A 152 6.35 9.59 -0.32
CA TYR A 152 7.19 10.31 -1.27
C TYR A 152 8.43 10.90 -0.59
N LEU A 153 8.26 11.58 0.56
CA LEU A 153 9.38 12.10 1.33
C LEU A 153 10.30 10.99 1.86
N GLU A 154 9.74 9.87 2.32
CA GLU A 154 10.53 8.71 2.75
C GLU A 154 11.40 8.17 1.61
N LEU A 155 10.85 8.04 0.42
CA LEU A 155 11.51 7.42 -0.72
C LEU A 155 12.42 8.38 -1.52
N THR A 156 12.27 9.69 -1.38
CA THR A 156 13.02 10.65 -2.20
C THR A 156 13.85 11.66 -1.42
N GLY A 157 13.37 12.07 -0.24
CA GLY A 157 13.93 13.19 0.48
C GLY A 157 13.79 14.55 -0.24
N ASP A 158 12.88 14.66 -1.22
CA ASP A 158 12.68 15.87 -2.02
C ASP A 158 11.92 16.95 -1.22
N GLU A 159 12.62 17.52 -0.25
CA GLU A 159 12.07 18.61 0.57
C GLU A 159 11.77 19.86 -0.25
N LYS A 160 12.58 20.11 -1.28
CA LYS A 160 12.44 21.28 -2.15
C LYS A 160 11.07 21.30 -2.83
N PHE A 161 10.56 20.14 -3.22
CA PHE A 161 9.26 20.03 -3.86
C PHE A 161 8.13 20.66 -3.01
N PHE A 162 8.09 20.39 -1.70
CA PHE A 162 7.07 20.96 -0.83
C PHE A 162 7.26 22.45 -0.56
N ARG A 163 8.53 22.92 -0.52
CA ARG A 163 8.83 24.37 -0.38
C ARG A 163 8.43 25.17 -1.62
N ASP A 164 8.59 24.56 -2.79
CA ASP A 164 8.27 25.19 -4.09
C ASP A 164 6.76 25.17 -4.39
N HIS A 165 5.96 24.36 -3.68
CA HIS A 165 4.52 24.18 -3.91
C HIS A 165 3.66 24.50 -2.68
N PRO A 166 3.57 25.80 -2.27
CA PRO A 166 2.78 26.20 -1.11
C PRO A 166 1.27 25.89 -1.28
N GLU A 167 0.75 25.85 -2.51
CA GLU A 167 -0.62 25.46 -2.81
C GLU A 167 -0.91 23.99 -2.46
N LEU A 168 0.06 23.11 -2.65
CA LEU A 168 -0.02 21.71 -2.24
C LEU A 168 0.00 21.60 -0.72
N VAL A 169 0.87 22.37 -0.06
CA VAL A 169 0.95 22.41 1.40
C VAL A 169 -0.38 22.90 1.99
N ALA A 170 -0.99 23.93 1.41
CA ALA A 170 -2.30 24.42 1.84
C ALA A 170 -3.39 23.33 1.71
N ALA A 171 -3.38 22.54 0.63
CA ALA A 171 -4.30 21.41 0.49
C ALA A 171 -4.04 20.30 1.53
N ILE A 172 -2.78 20.06 1.88
CA ILE A 172 -2.39 19.14 2.95
C ILE A 172 -2.90 19.61 4.31
N ASP A 173 -2.79 20.92 4.62
CA ASP A 173 -3.33 21.53 5.83
C ASP A 173 -4.87 21.38 5.89
N GLU A 174 -5.57 21.63 4.78
CA GLU A 174 -7.03 21.48 4.71
C GLU A 174 -7.48 20.03 4.97
N ILE A 175 -6.72 19.05 4.45
CA ILE A 175 -7.02 17.63 4.67
C ILE A 175 -6.76 17.22 6.12
N TYR A 176 -5.67 17.69 6.71
CA TYR A 176 -5.41 17.48 8.13
C TYR A 176 -6.55 18.05 9.00
N ASP A 177 -6.94 19.29 8.78
CA ASP A 177 -8.02 19.94 9.51
C ASP A 177 -9.36 19.20 9.34
N GLY A 178 -9.63 18.72 8.12
CA GLY A 178 -10.80 17.91 7.83
C GLY A 178 -10.79 16.57 8.56
N MET A 179 -9.67 15.87 8.56
CA MET A 179 -9.50 14.61 9.32
C MET A 179 -9.75 14.84 10.82
N MET A 180 -9.22 15.94 11.38
CA MET A 180 -9.37 16.26 12.79
C MET A 180 -10.80 16.62 13.21
N LYS A 181 -11.70 16.97 12.29
CA LYS A 181 -13.14 17.15 12.57
C LYS A 181 -13.85 15.83 12.90
N HIS A 182 -13.27 14.70 12.50
CA HIS A 182 -13.78 13.36 12.77
C HIS A 182 -13.18 12.73 14.04
N LYS A 183 -12.39 13.50 14.78
CA LYS A 183 -11.82 13.07 16.05
C LYS A 183 -12.92 12.89 17.11
N HIS A 184 -12.78 11.83 17.93
CA HIS A 184 -13.60 11.67 19.13
C HIS A 184 -13.33 12.79 20.16
N LYS A 185 -14.35 13.14 20.94
CA LYS A 185 -14.29 14.29 21.89
C LYS A 185 -13.21 14.12 22.96
N GLU A 186 -13.06 12.90 23.48
CA GLU A 186 -12.20 12.60 24.64
C GLU A 186 -11.02 11.69 24.31
N LYS A 187 -11.13 10.89 23.25
CA LYS A 187 -10.11 9.91 22.84
C LYS A 187 -9.41 10.36 21.55
N ALA A 188 -8.16 10.01 21.41
CA ALA A 188 -7.41 10.30 20.19
C ALA A 188 -7.67 9.25 19.11
N LEU A 189 -8.93 9.10 18.73
CA LEU A 189 -9.40 8.20 17.67
C LEU A 189 -10.16 8.98 16.61
N ILE A 190 -10.04 8.55 15.38
CA ILE A 190 -10.69 9.15 14.21
C ILE A 190 -11.79 8.23 13.73
N SER A 191 -13.01 8.75 13.57
CA SER A 191 -14.11 7.97 13.03
C SER A 191 -14.01 7.82 11.51
N SER A 192 -14.45 6.67 11.01
CA SER A 192 -14.59 6.41 9.58
C SER A 192 -15.91 5.69 9.33
N ARG A 193 -16.61 6.07 8.27
CA ARG A 193 -17.90 5.46 7.94
C ARG A 193 -17.74 4.24 7.03
N TYR A 194 -16.71 4.22 6.24
CA TYR A 194 -16.38 3.12 5.33
C TYR A 194 -14.89 2.83 5.43
N ALA A 195 -14.59 1.53 5.34
CA ALA A 195 -13.23 1.06 5.06
C ALA A 195 -13.20 0.65 3.58
N SER A 196 -13.06 1.52 2.64
CA SER A 196 -13.16 1.22 1.22
C SER A 196 -14.61 1.00 0.72
N ASP A 197 -14.91 -0.15 0.13
CA ASP A 197 -16.23 -0.49 -0.44
C ASP A 197 -17.24 -0.88 0.62
N LEU A 198 -16.77 -1.30 1.77
CA LEU A 198 -17.58 -1.87 2.82
C LEU A 198 -17.78 -0.89 3.96
N ILE A 199 -18.98 -0.96 4.54
CA ILE A 199 -19.29 -0.27 5.79
C ILE A 199 -18.37 -0.84 6.87
N VAL A 200 -17.68 0.04 7.60
CA VAL A 200 -16.92 -0.37 8.79
C VAL A 200 -17.89 -0.90 9.85
N PHE A 201 -17.47 -1.94 10.55
CA PHE A 201 -18.25 -2.53 11.61
C PHE A 201 -18.14 -1.79 12.94
N ARG A 202 -17.16 -0.90 13.03
CA ARG A 202 -16.92 -0.04 14.19
C ARG A 202 -16.76 1.39 13.75
N LYS A 203 -17.30 2.33 14.51
CA LYS A 203 -17.18 3.76 14.22
C LYS A 203 -15.73 4.21 14.19
N TYR A 204 -14.95 3.71 15.12
CA TYR A 204 -13.52 3.90 15.20
C TYR A 204 -12.84 2.61 14.74
N ASP A 205 -12.76 2.44 13.42
CA ASP A 205 -12.16 1.28 12.77
C ASP A 205 -10.65 1.26 13.01
N TYR A 206 -10.11 0.06 13.29
CA TYR A 206 -8.69 -0.08 13.59
C TYR A 206 -7.82 0.27 12.38
N GLY A 207 -8.13 -0.27 11.21
CA GLY A 207 -7.35 -0.04 9.99
C GLY A 207 -7.38 1.43 9.55
N ALA A 208 -8.55 2.08 9.67
CA ALA A 208 -8.67 3.51 9.41
C ALA A 208 -7.78 4.32 10.37
N ASN A 209 -7.74 3.98 11.65
CA ASN A 209 -6.88 4.65 12.62
C ASN A 209 -5.39 4.37 12.40
N VAL A 210 -5.02 3.18 11.92
CA VAL A 210 -3.65 2.89 11.47
C VAL A 210 -3.23 3.84 10.34
N GLN A 211 -4.08 4.04 9.37
CA GLN A 211 -3.78 4.94 8.25
C GLN A 211 -3.78 6.41 8.67
N CYS A 212 -4.71 6.82 9.56
CA CYS A 212 -4.70 8.15 10.17
C CYS A 212 -3.42 8.41 10.96
N TYR A 213 -2.92 7.42 11.70
CA TYR A 213 -1.64 7.53 12.40
C TYR A 213 -0.48 7.83 11.43
N TYR A 214 -0.44 7.12 10.30
CA TYR A 214 0.58 7.40 9.29
C TYR A 214 0.39 8.76 8.61
N ALA A 215 -0.85 9.18 8.36
CA ALA A 215 -1.15 10.51 7.85
C ALA A 215 -0.68 11.62 8.81
N LEU A 216 -0.88 11.45 10.11
CA LEU A 216 -0.35 12.34 11.14
C LEU A 216 1.19 12.37 11.14
N LYS A 217 1.83 11.21 11.05
CA LYS A 217 3.29 11.10 10.95
C LYS A 217 3.82 11.83 9.72
N SER A 218 3.12 11.73 8.60
CA SER A 218 3.45 12.43 7.35
C SER A 218 3.29 13.94 7.49
N TYR A 219 2.17 14.39 8.05
CA TYR A 219 1.90 15.80 8.31
C TYR A 219 2.93 16.42 9.25
N ARG A 220 3.21 15.76 10.36
CA ARG A 220 4.29 16.14 11.29
C ARG A 220 5.62 16.34 10.59
N ARG A 221 5.99 15.44 9.67
CA ARG A 221 7.23 15.52 8.90
C ARG A 221 7.24 16.76 8.00
N ILE A 222 6.12 17.05 7.34
CA ILE A 222 5.96 18.25 6.49
C ILE A 222 6.02 19.52 7.34
N LEU A 223 5.38 19.56 8.51
CA LEU A 223 5.49 20.70 9.42
C LEU A 223 6.95 20.97 9.81
N LYS A 224 7.68 19.94 10.22
CA LYS A 224 9.09 20.07 10.60
C LYS A 224 9.98 20.53 9.44
N LEU A 225 9.72 20.01 8.24
CA LEU A 225 10.41 20.42 7.01
C LEU A 225 10.20 21.91 6.71
N LEU A 226 9.01 22.42 7.00
CA LEU A 226 8.64 23.83 6.82
C LEU A 226 8.92 24.71 8.07
N GLU A 227 9.62 24.17 9.06
CA GLU A 227 9.96 24.86 10.32
C GLU A 227 8.70 25.34 11.11
N ARG A 228 7.59 24.60 10.93
CA ARG A 228 6.32 24.88 11.64
C ARG A 228 6.23 24.01 12.89
N ASP A 229 5.49 24.51 13.90
CA ASP A 229 5.25 23.77 15.15
C ASP A 229 4.44 22.49 14.90
N ALA A 230 4.94 21.38 15.40
CA ALA A 230 4.32 20.06 15.30
C ALA A 230 3.93 19.47 16.69
N THR A 231 4.01 20.26 17.76
CA THR A 231 3.83 19.79 19.15
C THR A 231 2.46 19.15 19.39
N ASP A 232 1.40 19.74 18.84
CA ASP A 232 0.04 19.20 19.01
C ASP A 232 -0.15 17.89 18.22
N VAL A 233 0.46 17.78 17.06
CA VAL A 233 0.45 16.53 16.26
C VAL A 233 1.21 15.44 16.98
N ASP A 234 2.40 15.74 17.54
CA ASP A 234 3.21 14.80 18.31
C ASP A 234 2.40 14.28 19.52
N ARG A 235 1.76 15.18 20.29
CA ARG A 235 0.93 14.83 21.44
C ARG A 235 -0.26 13.94 21.04
N PHE A 236 -0.94 14.30 19.95
CA PHE A 236 -2.08 13.53 19.47
C PHE A 236 -1.68 12.13 18.99
N MET A 237 -0.55 11.99 18.31
CA MET A 237 -0.03 10.68 17.87
C MET A 237 0.32 9.77 19.07
N GLU A 238 0.96 10.29 20.11
CA GLU A 238 1.26 9.50 21.31
C GLU A 238 -0.01 9.06 22.01
N GLN A 239 -0.99 9.95 22.17
CA GLN A 239 -2.27 9.60 22.76
C GLN A 239 -3.04 8.58 21.88
N MET A 240 -2.97 8.71 20.55
CA MET A 240 -3.61 7.78 19.64
C MET A 240 -3.06 6.36 19.79
N LYS A 241 -1.75 6.21 19.90
CA LYS A 241 -1.14 4.89 20.20
C LYS A 241 -1.65 4.29 21.50
N ALA A 242 -1.74 5.11 22.55
CA ALA A 242 -2.23 4.67 23.85
C ALA A 242 -3.70 4.26 23.79
N ASP A 243 -4.56 5.07 23.18
CA ASP A 243 -5.99 4.82 23.07
C ASP A 243 -6.29 3.60 22.17
N MET A 244 -5.56 3.43 21.07
CA MET A 244 -5.69 2.23 20.22
C MET A 244 -5.30 0.96 21.00
N LYS A 245 -4.23 1.01 21.76
CA LYS A 245 -3.80 -0.12 22.59
C LYS A 245 -4.80 -0.46 23.70
N GLU A 246 -5.37 0.56 24.32
CA GLU A 246 -6.35 0.38 25.40
C GLU A 246 -7.69 -0.14 24.88
N LEU A 247 -8.18 0.40 23.75
CA LEU A 247 -9.56 0.29 23.32
C LEU A 247 -9.78 -0.67 22.15
N MET A 248 -8.71 -1.02 21.43
CA MET A 248 -8.78 -1.83 20.22
C MET A 248 -7.96 -3.12 20.33
N GLU A 249 -7.64 -3.54 21.52
CA GLU A 249 -7.06 -4.84 21.80
C GLU A 249 -7.95 -5.60 22.78
N GLY A 250 -8.11 -6.90 22.55
CA GLY A 250 -8.97 -7.77 23.36
C GLY A 250 -8.39 -9.17 23.50
N SER A 251 -9.13 -10.05 24.17
CA SER A 251 -8.78 -11.47 24.27
C SER A 251 -9.21 -12.21 23.02
N GLY A 252 -8.32 -12.99 22.44
CA GLY A 252 -8.57 -13.83 21.27
C GLY A 252 -8.15 -15.27 21.50
N PRO A 253 -8.37 -16.16 20.50
CA PRO A 253 -8.02 -17.57 20.61
C PRO A 253 -6.54 -17.85 20.84
N PHE A 254 -5.67 -16.92 20.44
CA PHE A 254 -4.21 -17.04 20.57
C PHE A 254 -3.61 -16.12 21.64
N GLY A 255 -4.45 -15.49 22.49
CA GLY A 255 -4.03 -14.52 23.49
C GLY A 255 -4.58 -13.13 23.21
N ARG A 256 -3.92 -12.10 23.78
CA ARG A 256 -4.29 -10.72 23.47
C ARG A 256 -4.08 -10.43 21.99
N GLN A 257 -5.10 -9.90 21.35
CA GLN A 257 -5.05 -9.62 19.92
C GLN A 257 -5.73 -8.29 19.57
N ILE A 258 -5.38 -7.76 18.41
CA ILE A 258 -6.04 -6.60 17.82
C ILE A 258 -7.46 -6.96 17.43
N THR A 259 -8.40 -6.08 17.71
CA THR A 259 -9.81 -6.16 17.29
C THR A 259 -10.06 -5.28 16.06
N GLY A 260 -11.24 -5.41 15.44
CA GLY A 260 -11.61 -4.58 14.28
C GLY A 260 -11.84 -3.10 14.58
N GLY A 261 -11.86 -2.70 15.86
CA GLY A 261 -12.09 -1.32 16.28
C GLY A 261 -13.01 -1.21 17.50
N ASN A 262 -13.53 0.00 17.76
CA ASN A 262 -14.38 0.29 18.90
C ASN A 262 -15.48 1.30 18.54
N ASN A 263 -16.66 1.18 19.15
CA ASN A 263 -17.75 2.14 19.00
C ASN A 263 -17.83 3.17 20.13
N LEU A 264 -17.07 3.01 21.20
CA LEU A 264 -17.04 3.88 22.39
C LEU A 264 -18.42 4.15 23.00
N GLY A 265 -19.33 3.15 22.94
CA GLY A 265 -20.71 3.30 23.45
C GLY A 265 -21.62 4.11 22.52
N GLU A 266 -21.15 4.57 21.39
CA GLU A 266 -21.95 5.25 20.38
C GLU A 266 -22.63 4.22 19.51
N ASN A 267 -23.89 3.87 19.86
CA ASN A 267 -24.71 2.95 19.07
C ASN A 267 -25.26 3.67 17.83
N GLU A 268 -24.57 3.54 16.73
CA GLU A 268 -25.18 3.83 15.43
C GLU A 268 -25.78 2.56 14.86
N GLU A 269 -27.07 2.53 14.63
CA GLU A 269 -27.85 1.38 14.06
C GLU A 269 -27.32 0.90 12.69
N ARG A 270 -26.37 1.62 12.11
CA ARG A 270 -25.81 1.36 10.79
C ARG A 270 -24.63 0.39 10.80
N PHE A 271 -24.04 0.13 11.96
CA PHE A 271 -22.89 -0.74 12.06
C PHE A 271 -23.33 -2.14 12.46
N TYR A 272 -23.03 -3.11 11.63
CA TYR A 272 -23.22 -4.49 11.99
C TYR A 272 -22.32 -4.79 13.18
N ILE A 273 -22.95 -5.07 14.32
CA ILE A 273 -22.25 -5.52 15.51
C ILE A 273 -21.95 -6.99 15.30
N GLN A 274 -20.80 -7.27 14.75
CA GLN A 274 -20.25 -8.62 14.81
C GLN A 274 -19.36 -8.73 16.03
N ASP A 275 -19.16 -9.95 16.49
CA ASP A 275 -18.18 -10.25 17.51
C ASP A 275 -16.81 -9.73 17.03
N ASP A 276 -16.15 -8.92 17.85
CA ASP A 276 -14.88 -8.27 17.52
C ASP A 276 -13.77 -9.26 17.16
N LEU A 277 -13.87 -10.48 17.70
CA LEU A 277 -12.90 -11.54 17.45
C LEU A 277 -13.16 -12.25 16.12
N ASN A 278 -14.39 -12.29 15.65
CA ASN A 278 -14.75 -12.92 14.39
C ASN A 278 -14.59 -11.97 13.21
N TYR A 279 -14.55 -10.67 13.46
CA TYR A 279 -14.34 -9.69 12.43
C TYR A 279 -12.86 -9.32 12.35
N TYR A 280 -12.28 -9.80 11.35
CA TYR A 280 -10.99 -9.39 10.88
C TYR A 280 -11.23 -8.35 9.79
N GLY A 281 -10.84 -7.12 10.06
CA GLY A 281 -11.17 -5.94 9.26
C GLY A 281 -10.97 -5.99 7.75
N GLY A 282 -11.42 -7.01 7.11
CA GLY A 282 -11.53 -7.13 5.66
C GLY A 282 -10.25 -6.88 4.86
N GLU A 283 -10.35 -7.07 3.59
CA GLU A 283 -9.30 -6.82 2.63
C GLU A 283 -8.92 -5.35 2.54
N ASP A 284 -9.84 -4.50 2.90
CA ASP A 284 -9.77 -3.07 2.64
C ASP A 284 -9.27 -2.27 3.82
N THR A 285 -8.81 -2.91 4.88
CA THR A 285 -8.32 -2.21 6.04
C THR A 285 -6.80 -2.15 6.06
N ALA A 286 -6.25 -1.04 6.48
CA ALA A 286 -4.81 -0.87 6.61
C ALA A 286 -4.24 -1.58 7.86
N THR A 287 -4.96 -2.52 8.47
CA THR A 287 -4.55 -3.21 9.69
C THR A 287 -3.16 -3.85 9.56
N VAL A 288 -2.91 -4.49 8.43
CA VAL A 288 -1.61 -5.11 8.14
C VAL A 288 -0.46 -4.12 7.98
N MET A 289 -0.78 -2.87 7.71
CA MET A 289 0.19 -1.80 7.50
C MET A 289 0.69 -1.19 8.81
N ALA A 290 0.12 -1.56 9.95
CA ALA A 290 0.45 -0.92 11.24
C ALA A 290 1.95 -0.93 11.57
N PRO A 291 2.70 -2.04 11.41
CA PRO A 291 4.15 -2.02 11.61
C PRO A 291 4.90 -1.22 10.55
N LEU A 292 4.44 -1.25 9.29
CA LEU A 292 5.03 -0.48 8.19
C LEU A 292 4.88 1.02 8.42
N TYR A 293 3.78 1.42 9.02
CA TYR A 293 3.51 2.80 9.37
C TYR A 293 4.16 3.23 10.69
N GLY A 294 4.76 2.28 11.42
CA GLY A 294 5.52 2.54 12.65
C GLY A 294 4.65 2.72 13.89
N LEU A 295 3.44 2.15 13.88
CA LEU A 295 2.60 2.12 15.06
C LEU A 295 3.21 1.21 16.15
N TYR A 296 3.75 0.06 15.74
CA TYR A 296 4.53 -0.88 16.54
C TYR A 296 5.47 -1.71 15.66
N GLU A 297 6.26 -2.58 16.25
CA GLU A 297 7.14 -3.49 15.52
C GLU A 297 6.38 -4.74 15.04
N PHE A 298 6.95 -5.48 14.07
CA PHE A 298 6.31 -6.67 13.48
C PHE A 298 6.12 -7.82 14.48
N ASP A 299 6.91 -7.88 15.52
CA ASP A 299 6.85 -8.90 16.58
C ASP A 299 5.89 -8.52 17.73
N TYR A 300 5.12 -7.44 17.59
CA TYR A 300 4.13 -7.03 18.58
C TYR A 300 3.09 -8.14 18.76
N GLU A 301 3.02 -8.70 19.98
CA GLU A 301 2.23 -9.90 20.25
C GLU A 301 0.74 -9.81 19.80
N PRO A 302 -0.02 -8.74 20.10
CA PRO A 302 -1.40 -8.64 19.64
C PRO A 302 -1.56 -8.66 18.11
N TYR A 303 -0.60 -8.09 17.39
CA TYR A 303 -0.53 -8.13 15.94
C TYR A 303 -0.22 -9.53 15.41
N VAL A 304 0.76 -10.20 16.00
CA VAL A 304 1.12 -11.58 15.68
C VAL A 304 -0.07 -12.52 15.92
N ASN A 305 -0.77 -12.36 17.04
CA ASN A 305 -1.94 -13.18 17.38
C ASN A 305 -3.12 -12.94 16.42
N LEU A 306 -3.31 -11.70 15.96
CA LEU A 306 -4.27 -11.39 14.89
C LEU A 306 -3.95 -12.17 13.60
N HIS A 307 -2.69 -12.21 13.20
CA HIS A 307 -2.27 -12.98 12.02
C HIS A 307 -2.44 -14.49 12.21
N ARG A 308 -2.16 -15.01 13.40
CA ARG A 308 -2.44 -16.42 13.73
C ARG A 308 -3.91 -16.74 13.62
N TYR A 309 -4.76 -15.86 14.11
CA TYR A 309 -6.20 -15.98 14.00
C TYR A 309 -6.66 -15.96 12.55
N ALA A 310 -6.27 -14.95 11.77
CA ALA A 310 -6.58 -14.87 10.36
C ALA A 310 -6.14 -16.12 9.60
N ARG A 311 -4.93 -16.59 9.87
CA ARG A 311 -4.41 -17.82 9.26
C ARG A 311 -5.21 -19.06 9.62
N SER A 312 -5.66 -19.21 10.89
CA SER A 312 -6.50 -20.33 11.30
C SER A 312 -7.84 -20.33 10.58
N MET A 313 -8.42 -19.17 10.35
CA MET A 313 -9.65 -19.05 9.55
C MET A 313 -9.42 -19.40 8.08
N TYR A 314 -8.26 -19.02 7.52
CA TYR A 314 -7.89 -19.38 6.15
C TYR A 314 -7.80 -20.88 5.92
N ILE A 315 -7.28 -21.62 6.90
CA ILE A 315 -7.14 -23.07 6.81
C ILE A 315 -8.51 -23.75 6.91
N THR A 316 -9.40 -23.24 7.76
CA THR A 316 -10.71 -23.87 8.04
C THR A 316 -11.77 -23.53 7.00
N ASN A 317 -11.71 -22.35 6.42
CA ASN A 317 -12.74 -21.81 5.53
C ASN A 317 -12.35 -21.81 4.05
N TYR A 318 -11.21 -22.39 3.71
CA TYR A 318 -10.75 -22.48 2.34
C TYR A 318 -11.60 -23.45 1.52
N ASP A 319 -12.17 -22.96 0.45
CA ASP A 319 -12.90 -23.78 -0.53
C ASP A 319 -11.95 -24.14 -1.69
N PRO A 320 -11.50 -25.42 -1.79
CA PRO A 320 -10.55 -25.83 -2.81
C PRO A 320 -11.15 -25.78 -4.23
N GLU A 321 -12.46 -25.87 -4.39
CA GLU A 321 -13.10 -25.78 -5.70
C GLU A 321 -13.04 -24.38 -6.26
N PHE A 322 -13.27 -23.36 -5.42
CA PHE A 322 -13.23 -21.97 -5.84
C PHE A 322 -11.89 -21.31 -5.56
N GLN A 323 -10.98 -22.00 -4.84
CA GLN A 323 -9.74 -21.41 -4.28
C GLN A 323 -10.01 -20.07 -3.59
N THR A 324 -11.22 -19.88 -3.11
CA THR A 324 -11.70 -18.74 -2.36
C THR A 324 -12.09 -19.20 -0.97
N MET A 325 -12.17 -18.28 -0.07
CA MET A 325 -12.66 -18.61 1.27
C MET A 325 -14.17 -18.55 1.29
N ARG A 326 -14.77 -19.65 1.72
CA ARG A 326 -16.21 -19.91 1.57
C ARG A 326 -17.10 -18.95 2.34
N GLU A 327 -16.64 -18.43 3.45
CA GLU A 327 -17.49 -17.68 4.39
C GLU A 327 -17.15 -16.21 4.49
N LEU A 328 -16.29 -15.73 3.62
CA LEU A 328 -15.96 -14.34 3.65
C LEU A 328 -16.96 -13.53 2.83
N HIS A 329 -18.15 -13.44 3.37
CA HIS A 329 -19.15 -12.48 2.91
C HIS A 329 -18.65 -11.03 2.94
N PHE A 330 -17.47 -10.82 3.47
CA PHE A 330 -16.87 -9.52 3.72
C PHE A 330 -15.52 -9.34 2.99
N GLY A 331 -15.37 -10.03 1.87
CA GLY A 331 -14.31 -9.68 0.94
C GLY A 331 -12.91 -10.08 1.32
N MET A 332 -12.66 -10.95 2.30
CA MET A 332 -11.31 -11.47 2.47
C MET A 332 -10.93 -12.33 1.28
N ASN A 333 -10.31 -11.69 0.36
CA ASN A 333 -9.85 -12.30 -0.86
C ASN A 333 -8.47 -12.94 -0.63
N PRO A 334 -8.28 -14.23 -0.87
CA PRO A 334 -6.97 -14.86 -0.75
C PRO A 334 -5.92 -14.26 -1.67
N SER A 335 -6.31 -13.56 -2.72
CA SER A 335 -5.38 -12.94 -3.65
C SER A 335 -4.90 -11.55 -3.22
N ALA A 336 -5.72 -10.81 -2.49
CA ALA A 336 -5.39 -9.46 -2.08
C ALA A 336 -4.87 -9.40 -0.64
N THR A 337 -5.75 -9.06 0.25
CA THR A 337 -5.41 -8.81 1.65
C THR A 337 -5.06 -10.09 2.39
N GLY A 338 -5.68 -11.19 2.03
CA GLY A 338 -5.35 -12.47 2.61
C GLY A 338 -3.88 -12.85 2.39
N CYS A 339 -3.33 -12.45 1.27
CA CYS A 339 -1.91 -12.65 0.99
C CYS A 339 -1.04 -11.69 1.79
N THR A 340 -1.44 -10.43 1.85
CA THR A 340 -0.75 -9.41 2.64
C THR A 340 -0.77 -9.76 4.12
N LEU A 341 -1.91 -10.24 4.60
CA LEU A 341 -2.09 -10.72 5.96
C LEU A 341 -1.25 -11.96 6.28
N LYS A 342 -1.23 -12.92 5.38
CA LYS A 342 -0.40 -14.10 5.55
C LYS A 342 1.09 -13.77 5.59
N LEU A 343 1.53 -12.80 4.79
CA LEU A 343 2.90 -12.30 4.84
C LEU A 343 3.22 -11.69 6.20
N GLY A 344 2.36 -10.79 6.67
CA GLY A 344 2.51 -10.20 8.00
C GLY A 344 2.42 -11.21 9.14
N GLY A 345 1.65 -12.30 8.95
CA GLY A 345 1.51 -13.40 9.89
C GLY A 345 2.55 -14.51 9.76
N SER A 346 3.47 -14.41 8.81
CA SER A 346 4.53 -15.41 8.66
C SER A 346 5.51 -15.30 9.83
N LEU A 347 5.49 -16.30 10.69
CA LEU A 347 6.33 -16.36 11.88
C LEU A 347 7.60 -17.19 11.62
N THR A 348 7.62 -17.94 10.54
CA THR A 348 8.73 -18.78 10.14
C THR A 348 9.08 -18.56 8.68
N ARG A 349 10.32 -18.86 8.33
CA ARG A 349 10.77 -18.85 6.94
C ARG A 349 9.93 -19.75 6.05
N GLN A 350 9.61 -20.94 6.52
CA GLN A 350 8.81 -21.88 5.74
C GLN A 350 7.43 -21.31 5.41
N GLU A 351 6.79 -20.70 6.37
CA GLU A 351 5.49 -20.02 6.14
C GLU A 351 5.58 -18.90 5.11
N MET A 352 6.68 -18.14 5.13
CA MET A 352 6.93 -17.10 4.14
C MET A 352 7.13 -17.66 2.73
N LEU A 353 7.94 -18.72 2.61
CA LEU A 353 8.17 -19.40 1.33
C LEU A 353 6.91 -20.07 0.78
N ASP A 354 6.11 -20.68 1.64
CA ASP A 354 4.82 -21.28 1.26
C ASP A 354 3.85 -20.21 0.74
N ASN A 355 3.81 -19.05 1.40
CA ASN A 355 2.98 -17.93 0.96
C ASN A 355 3.46 -17.37 -0.40
N LEU A 356 4.77 -17.22 -0.58
CA LEU A 356 5.33 -16.77 -1.86
C LEU A 356 4.97 -17.74 -2.99
N ASN A 357 5.13 -19.03 -2.77
CA ASN A 357 4.79 -20.06 -3.75
C ASN A 357 3.29 -20.04 -4.07
N LEU A 358 2.44 -19.98 -3.04
CA LEU A 358 0.99 -19.92 -3.20
C LEU A 358 0.55 -18.73 -4.05
N LEU A 359 1.14 -17.56 -3.81
CA LEU A 359 0.87 -16.36 -4.57
C LEU A 359 1.34 -16.49 -6.03
N TYR A 360 2.56 -16.97 -6.21
CA TYR A 360 3.15 -17.13 -7.53
C TYR A 360 2.32 -18.11 -8.40
N GLU A 361 1.84 -19.21 -7.83
CA GLU A 361 0.96 -20.17 -8.51
C GLU A 361 -0.40 -19.60 -8.89
N ARG A 362 -0.83 -18.53 -8.25
CA ARG A 362 -2.12 -17.88 -8.49
C ARG A 362 -2.08 -16.70 -9.43
N LEU A 363 -0.90 -16.33 -9.89
CA LEU A 363 -0.79 -15.32 -10.93
C LEU A 363 -1.47 -15.82 -12.20
N ASP A 364 -2.10 -14.90 -12.92
CA ASP A 364 -2.61 -15.18 -14.26
C ASP A 364 -1.50 -15.21 -15.30
N GLU A 365 -1.87 -15.38 -16.55
CA GLU A 365 -0.95 -15.40 -17.69
C GLU A 365 -0.19 -14.06 -17.87
N THR A 366 -0.73 -12.96 -17.35
CA THR A 366 -0.09 -11.63 -17.37
C THR A 366 0.78 -11.36 -16.14
N GLY A 367 0.75 -12.27 -15.16
CA GLY A 367 1.46 -12.11 -13.88
C GLY A 367 0.73 -11.24 -12.87
N SER A 368 -0.57 -11.02 -13.05
CA SER A 368 -1.40 -10.23 -12.14
C SER A 368 -2.12 -11.10 -11.13
N LEU A 369 -2.38 -10.53 -9.95
CA LEU A 369 -3.34 -11.08 -8.99
C LEU A 369 -4.74 -10.58 -9.30
N PHE A 370 -5.73 -11.44 -9.05
CA PHE A 370 -7.14 -11.08 -9.23
C PHE A 370 -7.82 -10.79 -7.90
N TRP A 371 -8.75 -9.85 -7.93
CA TRP A 371 -9.61 -9.51 -6.80
C TRP A 371 -10.47 -10.70 -6.33
N TRP A 372 -11.04 -11.42 -7.30
CA TRP A 372 -11.92 -12.57 -7.05
C TRP A 372 -11.39 -13.79 -7.81
N PRO A 373 -10.32 -14.44 -7.37
CA PRO A 373 -9.79 -15.60 -8.06
C PRO A 373 -10.77 -16.75 -7.97
N ARG A 374 -11.27 -17.16 -9.12
CA ARG A 374 -12.00 -18.42 -9.26
C ARG A 374 -11.04 -19.50 -9.70
N ALA A 375 -10.94 -20.56 -8.91
CA ALA A 375 -10.03 -21.67 -9.15
C ALA A 375 -10.15 -22.33 -10.50
N THR A 376 -11.38 -22.51 -10.93
CA THR A 376 -11.68 -23.30 -12.11
C THR A 376 -11.52 -22.53 -13.40
N ASN A 377 -11.27 -21.22 -13.36
CA ASN A 377 -11.21 -20.43 -14.56
C ASN A 377 -10.34 -19.19 -14.43
N LYS A 378 -9.03 -19.41 -14.33
CA LYS A 378 -8.01 -18.34 -14.35
C LYS A 378 -8.21 -17.32 -15.49
N LYS A 379 -8.82 -17.75 -16.59
CA LYS A 379 -9.08 -16.91 -17.78
C LYS A 379 -10.27 -15.97 -17.66
N ARG A 380 -11.09 -16.08 -16.63
CA ARG A 380 -12.31 -15.28 -16.45
C ARG A 380 -12.32 -14.39 -15.23
N CYS A 381 -11.19 -14.20 -14.59
CA CYS A 381 -11.08 -13.21 -13.52
C CYS A 381 -11.12 -11.81 -14.15
N LEU A 382 -12.13 -11.06 -13.78
CA LEU A 382 -12.45 -9.80 -14.46
C LEU A 382 -11.75 -8.58 -13.85
N THR A 383 -11.08 -8.74 -12.71
CA THR A 383 -10.61 -7.59 -11.93
C THR A 383 -9.23 -7.87 -11.39
N ARG A 384 -8.27 -7.03 -11.74
CA ARG A 384 -6.92 -7.05 -11.16
C ARG A 384 -6.97 -6.47 -9.75
N CYS A 385 -6.16 -7.02 -8.87
CA CYS A 385 -6.02 -6.54 -7.50
C CYS A 385 -4.75 -5.72 -7.33
N SER A 386 -4.72 -4.54 -7.94
CA SER A 386 -3.59 -3.61 -7.87
C SER A 386 -3.24 -3.22 -6.44
N GLN A 387 -4.25 -2.98 -5.62
CA GLN A 387 -4.12 -2.71 -4.19
C GLN A 387 -3.37 -3.81 -3.45
N GLY A 388 -3.75 -5.07 -3.62
CA GLY A 388 -3.08 -6.20 -2.99
C GLY A 388 -1.64 -6.36 -3.46
N GLN A 389 -1.39 -6.15 -4.74
CA GLN A 389 -0.05 -6.13 -5.32
C GLN A 389 0.80 -5.01 -4.72
N GLY A 390 0.24 -3.81 -4.58
CA GLY A 390 0.92 -2.67 -4.01
C GLY A 390 1.27 -2.85 -2.54
N ALA A 391 0.32 -3.36 -1.75
CA ALA A 391 0.54 -3.68 -0.34
C ALA A 391 1.61 -4.78 -0.17
N TRP A 392 1.60 -5.80 -1.03
CA TRP A 392 2.60 -6.86 -1.01
C TRP A 392 4.01 -6.34 -1.30
N ILE A 393 4.18 -5.44 -2.29
CA ILE A 393 5.48 -4.84 -2.59
C ILE A 393 6.04 -4.11 -1.38
N GLN A 394 5.25 -3.23 -0.79
CA GLN A 394 5.69 -2.48 0.38
C GLN A 394 6.03 -3.42 1.54
N GLN A 395 5.16 -4.36 1.83
CA GLN A 395 5.35 -5.29 2.95
C GLN A 395 6.57 -6.19 2.75
N SER A 396 6.76 -6.74 1.56
CA SER A 396 7.91 -7.61 1.29
C SER A 396 9.24 -6.87 1.40
N ILE A 397 9.34 -5.67 0.87
CA ILE A 397 10.56 -4.84 0.98
C ILE A 397 10.84 -4.50 2.46
N GLU A 398 9.83 -3.98 3.17
CA GLU A 398 10.04 -3.46 4.51
C GLU A 398 10.06 -4.55 5.60
N GLN A 399 9.39 -5.68 5.38
CA GLN A 399 9.34 -6.79 6.34
C GLN A 399 10.36 -7.88 6.04
N TRP A 400 10.33 -8.49 4.84
CA TRP A 400 11.20 -9.63 4.54
C TRP A 400 12.66 -9.24 4.51
N PHE A 401 12.97 -8.20 3.74
CA PHE A 401 14.34 -7.68 3.64
C PHE A 401 14.64 -6.61 4.70
N GLY A 402 13.62 -6.11 5.38
CA GLY A 402 13.78 -5.12 6.45
C GLY A 402 14.30 -3.78 5.96
N LEU A 403 14.03 -3.40 4.71
CA LEU A 403 14.58 -2.20 4.09
C LEU A 403 13.62 -1.03 4.25
N ARG A 404 14.04 0.00 4.95
CA ARG A 404 13.27 1.25 5.11
C ARG A 404 14.16 2.43 4.76
N MET A 405 13.72 3.25 3.81
CA MET A 405 14.39 4.47 3.44
C MET A 405 13.80 5.66 4.21
N ASP A 406 14.66 6.50 4.76
CA ASP A 406 14.32 7.85 5.17
C ASP A 406 15.12 8.83 4.31
N GLY A 407 14.54 9.25 3.19
CA GLY A 407 15.18 10.12 2.23
C GLY A 407 15.52 11.51 2.82
N THR A 408 14.70 12.01 3.78
CA THR A 408 14.96 13.32 4.42
C THR A 408 16.20 13.27 5.31
N GLN A 409 16.45 12.13 5.96
CA GLN A 409 17.65 11.89 6.76
C GLN A 409 18.78 11.23 5.96
N LYS A 410 18.54 10.90 4.68
CA LYS A 410 19.45 10.10 3.82
C LYS A 410 19.90 8.81 4.51
N THR A 411 18.98 8.15 5.20
CA THR A 411 19.26 6.97 6.02
C THR A 411 18.54 5.76 5.45
N LEU A 412 19.29 4.69 5.21
CA LEU A 412 18.75 3.36 4.93
C LEU A 412 18.84 2.51 6.18
N VAL A 413 17.68 2.13 6.72
CA VAL A 413 17.57 1.18 7.83
C VAL A 413 17.45 -0.23 7.25
N ILE A 414 18.30 -1.14 7.73
CA ILE A 414 18.25 -2.57 7.39
C ILE A 414 17.98 -3.34 8.67
N LYS A 415 16.74 -3.82 8.83
CA LYS A 415 16.29 -4.58 10.00
C LYS A 415 15.41 -5.75 9.56
N PRO A 416 15.99 -6.84 9.01
CA PRO A 416 15.23 -8.04 8.67
C PRO A 416 14.53 -8.62 9.90
N GLN A 417 13.37 -9.24 9.69
CA GLN A 417 12.57 -9.81 10.78
C GLN A 417 12.93 -11.25 11.14
N GLY A 418 14.17 -11.68 10.81
CA GLY A 418 14.66 -13.03 11.10
C GLY A 418 14.05 -14.14 10.22
N LEU A 419 13.28 -13.78 9.21
CA LEU A 419 12.71 -14.75 8.26
C LEU A 419 13.75 -15.29 7.26
N LEU A 420 14.79 -14.52 6.99
CA LEU A 420 15.88 -14.87 6.08
C LEU A 420 17.21 -14.83 6.82
N SER A 421 18.07 -15.85 6.63
CA SER A 421 19.43 -15.84 7.16
C SER A 421 20.42 -15.13 6.23
N GLY A 422 20.02 -14.86 5.00
CA GLY A 422 20.80 -14.08 4.06
C GLY A 422 20.07 -13.83 2.75
N TYR A 423 20.37 -12.67 2.16
CA TYR A 423 19.89 -12.31 0.83
C TYR A 423 20.90 -11.39 0.12
N LYS A 424 20.79 -11.34 -1.19
CA LYS A 424 21.50 -10.39 -2.02
C LYS A 424 20.53 -9.76 -3.00
N LEU A 425 20.44 -8.44 -2.94
CA LEU A 425 19.66 -7.62 -3.84
C LEU A 425 20.63 -6.79 -4.67
N GLN A 426 20.50 -6.81 -5.99
CA GLN A 426 21.32 -6.01 -6.88
C GLN A 426 20.45 -5.04 -7.65
N LYS A 427 20.90 -3.79 -7.75
CA LYS A 427 20.20 -2.70 -8.44
C LYS A 427 18.75 -2.52 -7.96
N THR A 428 18.51 -2.77 -6.67
CA THR A 428 17.19 -2.58 -6.11
C THR A 428 16.86 -1.10 -5.96
N HIS A 429 15.67 -0.73 -6.38
CA HIS A 429 15.15 0.63 -6.26
C HIS A 429 14.41 0.81 -4.94
N LEU A 430 14.74 1.87 -4.23
CA LEU A 430 14.04 2.35 -3.05
C LEU A 430 13.70 3.84 -3.27
N GLY A 431 12.77 4.10 -4.19
CA GLY A 431 12.43 5.44 -4.65
C GLY A 431 13.53 6.06 -5.51
N ALA A 432 14.03 7.21 -5.12
CA ALA A 432 15.12 7.91 -5.81
C ALA A 432 16.49 7.24 -5.63
N TYR A 433 16.59 6.20 -4.83
CA TYR A 433 17.85 5.57 -4.47
C TYR A 433 17.95 4.17 -5.07
N VAL A 434 19.16 3.80 -5.50
CA VAL A 434 19.47 2.48 -6.08
C VAL A 434 20.64 1.86 -5.33
N PHE A 435 20.45 0.63 -4.86
CA PHE A 435 21.44 -0.07 -4.05
C PHE A 435 21.73 -1.49 -4.54
N ASP A 436 22.97 -1.94 -4.30
CA ASP A 436 23.23 -3.36 -4.07
C ASP A 436 23.31 -3.57 -2.56
N ILE A 437 22.62 -4.57 -2.06
CA ILE A 437 22.56 -4.91 -0.63
C ILE A 437 22.81 -6.40 -0.49
N GLU A 438 23.80 -6.77 0.30
CA GLU A 438 24.04 -8.15 0.73
C GLU A 438 23.92 -8.20 2.24
N TYR A 439 23.00 -9.03 2.72
CA TYR A 439 22.79 -9.32 4.14
C TYR A 439 23.03 -10.78 4.41
N ARG A 440 23.73 -11.10 5.50
CA ARG A 440 23.93 -12.48 5.95
C ARG A 440 24.17 -12.55 7.45
N GLU A 441 23.64 -13.61 8.03
CA GLU A 441 23.95 -14.02 9.40
C GLU A 441 24.96 -15.15 9.38
N GLU A 442 26.09 -14.97 10.07
CA GLU A 442 27.16 -15.95 10.17
C GLU A 442 27.66 -16.04 11.60
N LYS A 443 27.52 -17.22 12.21
CA LYS A 443 28.05 -17.51 13.57
C LYS A 443 27.63 -16.45 14.62
N GLY A 444 26.36 -16.01 14.55
CA GLY A 444 25.82 -15.01 15.47
C GLY A 444 26.27 -13.57 15.18
N LYS A 445 26.87 -13.32 14.02
CA LYS A 445 27.21 -11.98 13.53
C LYS A 445 26.40 -11.65 12.30
N THR A 446 26.00 -10.40 12.21
CA THR A 446 25.37 -9.84 11.02
C THR A 446 26.43 -9.16 10.16
N VAL A 447 26.48 -9.52 8.89
CA VAL A 447 27.32 -8.88 7.89
C VAL A 447 26.42 -8.20 6.87
N ILE A 448 26.65 -6.91 6.64
CA ILE A 448 25.91 -6.10 5.67
C ILE A 448 26.92 -5.40 4.75
N ASN A 449 26.78 -5.65 3.46
CA ASN A 449 27.54 -4.94 2.41
C ASN A 449 26.56 -4.11 1.59
N ILE A 450 26.83 -2.83 1.43
CA ILE A 450 25.98 -1.89 0.69
C ILE A 450 26.83 -1.18 -0.36
N LYS A 451 26.30 -1.11 -1.57
CA LYS A 451 26.78 -0.20 -2.61
C LYS A 451 25.65 0.73 -3.01
N ASN A 452 25.88 2.03 -2.84
CA ASN A 452 24.98 3.09 -3.28
C ASN A 452 25.38 3.55 -4.68
N TYR A 453 24.40 3.76 -5.57
CA TYR A 453 24.63 4.19 -6.94
C TYR A 453 24.23 5.65 -7.18
N ASN A 454 23.79 6.35 -6.16
CA ASN A 454 23.30 7.74 -6.24
C ASN A 454 24.34 8.78 -5.81
N GLU A 455 25.62 8.42 -5.81
CA GLU A 455 26.73 9.33 -5.53
C GLU A 455 27.09 10.19 -6.75
#